data_220305a5a0428966b48d5b8bff3bb32f
#
_entry.id   220305a5a0428966b48d5b8bff3bb32f
#
_cell.length_a   1.000
_cell.length_b   1.000
_cell.length_c   1.000
_cell.angle_alpha   90.00
_cell.angle_beta   90.00
_cell.angle_gamma   90.00
#
_symmetry.space_group_name_H-M   'P 1'
#
loop_
_entity.id
_entity.type
_entity.pdbx_description
1 polymer ?
#
loop_
_entity_poly.entity_id
_entity_poly.type
_entity_poly.pdbx_seq_one_letter_code
_entity_poly.pdbx_strand_id
1 'polypeptide(L)'
;MASTFSSDLKLEIITTGEKAGQWGGITNTNLQILEQGSSGVEDIDLASGSVTLLLTDGATSNGKNAYLRLHGTLGGDRTITMPSGTGVTRVWVMKDDTVRGTSNRTLGVLTASGTTTQIPPGATVLCRSNGTETVMTILEKGYATITDANSPYAIVAGAQVFANTTANPIEIDLPASPAVGDEVTVIDTRGTFNSNNLTFDRNGQPINSGTSNLVLTVNGQAVTLVYVDSTRGWAYKTNTA
;
A
#
# COMPACT_ATOMS: atom_id res chain seq x y z
N MET A 1 13.78 1.52 40.46
CA MET A 1 12.48 1.15 39.85
C MET A 1 12.71 0.90 38.36
N ALA A 2 11.86 0.12 37.72
CA ALA A 2 11.93 -0.03 36.27
C ALA A 2 11.44 1.27 35.59
N SER A 3 12.15 1.70 34.55
CA SER A 3 11.75 2.87 33.74
C SER A 3 10.34 2.67 33.14
N THR A 4 9.61 3.75 33.03
CA THR A 4 8.34 3.81 32.25
C THR A 4 8.60 4.46 30.90
N PHE A 5 7.70 4.23 29.95
CA PHE A 5 7.84 4.73 28.59
C PHE A 5 6.56 5.41 28.10
N SER A 6 6.68 6.41 27.22
CA SER A 6 5.53 7.03 26.58
C SER A 6 4.82 6.05 25.64
N SER A 7 3.50 6.23 25.43
CA SER A 7 2.67 5.27 24.69
C SER A 7 3.08 5.10 23.22
N ASP A 8 3.31 6.21 22.51
CA ASP A 8 3.47 6.19 21.06
C ASP A 8 4.92 6.08 20.60
N LEU A 9 5.78 6.99 21.06
CA LEU A 9 7.19 7.02 20.66
C LEU A 9 8.09 6.20 21.54
N LYS A 10 7.56 5.66 22.67
CA LYS A 10 8.35 4.87 23.62
C LYS A 10 9.56 5.62 24.17
N LEU A 11 9.39 6.92 24.45
CA LEU A 11 10.38 7.75 25.14
C LEU A 11 10.55 7.25 26.58
N GLU A 12 11.77 7.16 27.06
CA GLU A 12 12.01 6.80 28.46
C GLU A 12 11.62 7.98 29.37
N ILE A 13 10.71 7.72 30.30
CA ILE A 13 10.24 8.70 31.28
C ILE A 13 11.01 8.45 32.58
N ILE A 14 11.88 9.40 32.95
CA ILE A 14 12.75 9.31 34.12
C ILE A 14 12.00 9.83 35.32
N THR A 15 11.93 9.03 36.39
CA THR A 15 11.41 9.47 37.70
C THR A 15 12.46 10.33 38.40
N THR A 16 12.01 11.38 39.10
CA THR A 16 12.89 12.27 39.85
C THR A 16 13.76 11.48 40.86
N GLY A 17 15.05 11.69 40.83
CA GLY A 17 16.04 11.00 41.67
C GLY A 17 16.56 9.68 41.10
N GLU A 18 16.02 9.18 39.98
CA GLU A 18 16.51 7.99 39.30
C GLU A 18 17.58 8.33 38.26
N LYS A 19 18.31 7.31 37.75
CA LYS A 19 19.26 7.39 36.65
C LYS A 19 20.38 8.42 36.85
N ALA A 20 20.89 8.58 38.10
CA ALA A 20 22.02 9.46 38.36
C ALA A 20 23.21 9.14 37.47
N GLY A 21 23.74 10.15 36.76
CA GLY A 21 24.83 10.03 35.78
C GLY A 21 24.40 9.48 34.39
N GLN A 22 23.16 9.04 34.19
CA GLN A 22 22.67 8.49 32.93
C GLN A 22 21.66 9.39 32.23
N TRP A 23 21.03 10.34 32.93
CA TRP A 23 19.93 11.15 32.41
C TRP A 23 20.28 11.92 31.15
N GLY A 24 21.54 12.38 30.99
CA GLY A 24 21.98 13.06 29.78
C GLY A 24 21.95 12.15 28.54
N GLY A 25 22.40 10.90 28.69
CA GLY A 25 22.32 9.90 27.61
C GLY A 25 20.89 9.58 27.25
N ILE A 26 20.02 9.36 28.26
CA ILE A 26 18.58 9.08 28.05
C ILE A 26 17.89 10.26 27.36
N THR A 27 18.19 11.49 27.79
CA THR A 27 17.64 12.70 27.17
C THR A 27 18.05 12.80 25.70
N ASN A 28 19.33 12.57 25.38
CA ASN A 28 19.82 12.59 24.01
C ASN A 28 19.13 11.52 23.15
N THR A 29 18.97 10.29 23.68
CA THR A 29 18.24 9.24 22.96
C THR A 29 16.78 9.61 22.73
N ASN A 30 16.12 10.20 23.72
CA ASN A 30 14.74 10.70 23.57
C ASN A 30 14.62 11.78 22.50
N LEU A 31 15.60 12.71 22.42
CA LEU A 31 15.66 13.72 21.35
C LEU A 31 15.84 13.08 19.96
N GLN A 32 16.69 12.07 19.84
CA GLN A 32 16.86 11.32 18.59
C GLN A 32 15.55 10.61 18.19
N ILE A 33 14.83 10.02 19.13
CA ILE A 33 13.52 9.40 18.89
C ILE A 33 12.50 10.45 18.42
N LEU A 34 12.50 11.64 19.01
CA LEU A 34 11.62 12.74 18.57
C LEU A 34 11.98 13.21 17.16
N GLU A 35 13.25 13.29 16.83
CA GLU A 35 13.71 13.60 15.48
C GLU A 35 13.25 12.54 14.47
N GLN A 36 13.42 11.24 14.78
CA GLN A 36 12.85 10.16 13.96
C GLN A 36 11.34 10.35 13.75
N GLY A 37 10.61 10.67 14.81
CA GLY A 37 9.16 10.82 14.78
C GLY A 37 8.68 12.03 13.98
N SER A 38 9.48 13.06 13.85
CA SER A 38 9.11 14.31 13.15
C SER A 38 9.59 14.37 11.70
N SER A 39 10.82 13.89 11.42
CA SER A 39 11.48 14.06 10.12
C SER A 39 12.27 12.83 9.67
N GLY A 40 12.29 11.77 10.47
CA GLY A 40 13.05 10.57 10.15
C GLY A 40 12.51 9.84 8.92
N VAL A 41 13.45 9.36 8.10
CA VAL A 41 13.22 8.53 6.92
C VAL A 41 13.82 7.16 7.17
N GLU A 42 13.08 6.11 6.85
CA GLU A 42 13.56 4.72 6.85
C GLU A 42 13.46 4.12 5.47
N ASP A 43 14.56 3.59 4.97
CA ASP A 43 14.60 2.77 3.76
C ASP A 43 14.37 1.31 4.13
N ILE A 44 13.24 0.74 3.68
CA ILE A 44 12.83 -0.64 3.98
C ILE A 44 12.99 -1.49 2.72
N ASP A 45 13.98 -2.39 2.73
CA ASP A 45 14.18 -3.36 1.65
C ASP A 45 13.25 -4.58 1.83
N LEU A 46 12.38 -4.78 0.84
CA LEU A 46 11.39 -5.87 0.78
C LEU A 46 11.79 -7.00 -0.18
N ALA A 47 12.99 -6.96 -0.76
CA ALA A 47 13.42 -7.99 -1.70
C ALA A 47 13.42 -9.39 -1.06
N SER A 48 13.92 -9.50 0.17
CA SER A 48 14.09 -10.79 0.86
C SER A 48 12.88 -11.21 1.70
N GLY A 49 12.01 -10.29 2.15
CA GLY A 49 10.92 -10.65 3.08
C GLY A 49 9.97 -9.51 3.41
N SER A 50 8.92 -9.87 4.14
CA SER A 50 8.04 -8.92 4.83
C SER A 50 8.73 -8.32 6.05
N VAL A 51 8.34 -7.11 6.45
CA VAL A 51 8.97 -6.38 7.54
C VAL A 51 7.94 -6.03 8.61
N THR A 52 8.32 -6.15 9.88
CA THR A 52 7.55 -5.67 11.03
C THR A 52 8.10 -4.34 11.49
N LEU A 53 7.24 -3.34 11.64
CA LEU A 53 7.59 -2.06 12.24
C LEU A 53 7.68 -2.21 13.77
N LEU A 54 8.80 -1.83 14.33
CA LEU A 54 9.07 -1.94 15.76
C LEU A 54 9.03 -0.56 16.43
N LEU A 55 8.47 -0.51 17.62
CA LEU A 55 8.53 0.64 18.52
C LEU A 55 9.28 0.20 19.80
N THR A 56 10.60 0.23 19.74
CA THR A 56 11.45 -0.23 20.85
C THR A 56 11.45 0.78 21.98
N ASP A 57 11.24 0.32 23.22
CA ASP A 57 11.26 1.16 24.42
C ASP A 57 12.62 1.85 24.60
N GLY A 58 12.64 3.17 24.72
CA GLY A 58 13.84 3.98 24.98
C GLY A 58 14.97 3.89 23.95
N ALA A 59 14.68 3.43 22.73
CA ALA A 59 15.68 3.30 21.66
C ALA A 59 15.09 3.68 20.30
N THR A 60 15.94 4.02 19.34
CA THR A 60 15.56 4.20 17.94
C THR A 60 15.07 2.88 17.34
N SER A 61 14.15 2.93 16.39
CA SER A 61 13.66 1.74 15.68
C SER A 61 12.93 2.11 14.39
N ASN A 62 12.84 1.18 13.44
CA ASN A 62 12.28 1.43 12.11
C ASN A 62 10.86 2.00 12.13
N GLY A 63 10.01 1.57 13.05
CA GLY A 63 8.64 2.07 13.18
C GLY A 63 8.52 3.47 13.78
N LYS A 64 9.61 4.09 14.24
CA LYS A 64 9.62 5.45 14.79
C LYS A 64 9.82 6.53 13.75
N ASN A 65 10.28 6.19 12.54
CA ASN A 65 10.42 7.15 11.45
C ASN A 65 9.05 7.62 10.92
N ALA A 66 8.97 8.88 10.51
CA ALA A 66 7.74 9.48 10.00
C ALA A 66 7.47 9.07 8.55
N TYR A 67 8.52 8.88 7.77
CA TYR A 67 8.47 8.49 6.37
C TYR A 67 9.17 7.15 6.15
N LEU A 68 8.50 6.25 5.44
CA LEU A 68 9.01 4.93 5.09
C LEU A 68 9.09 4.81 3.57
N ARG A 69 10.28 4.61 3.04
CA ARG A 69 10.49 4.29 1.64
C ARG A 69 10.60 2.78 1.48
N LEU A 70 9.62 2.18 0.81
CA LEU A 70 9.54 0.74 0.59
C LEU A 70 10.17 0.43 -0.76
N HIS A 71 11.24 -0.34 -0.80
CA HIS A 71 11.99 -0.59 -2.04
C HIS A 71 12.40 -2.07 -2.19
N GLY A 72 13.01 -2.39 -3.33
CA GLY A 72 13.51 -3.72 -3.67
C GLY A 72 12.64 -4.44 -4.69
N THR A 73 13.20 -5.45 -5.34
CA THR A 73 12.46 -6.34 -6.25
C THR A 73 11.79 -7.44 -5.45
N LEU A 74 10.47 -7.50 -5.48
CA LEU A 74 9.71 -8.45 -4.67
C LEU A 74 9.90 -9.89 -5.17
N GLY A 75 10.49 -10.76 -4.33
CA GLY A 75 10.60 -12.19 -4.58
C GLY A 75 9.30 -12.98 -4.28
N GLY A 76 8.30 -12.35 -3.70
CA GLY A 76 6.97 -12.89 -3.33
C GLY A 76 6.06 -11.77 -2.89
N ASP A 77 4.83 -12.09 -2.49
CA ASP A 77 3.96 -11.13 -1.84
C ASP A 77 4.58 -10.67 -0.53
N ARG A 78 4.47 -9.37 -0.22
CA ARG A 78 5.08 -8.75 0.95
C ARG A 78 4.07 -7.95 1.76
N THR A 79 4.35 -7.87 3.06
CA THR A 79 3.57 -7.04 3.98
C THR A 79 4.48 -6.22 4.87
N ILE A 80 4.02 -5.03 5.21
CA ILE A 80 4.51 -4.24 6.33
C ILE A 80 3.57 -4.51 7.50
N THR A 81 4.05 -5.21 8.53
CA THR A 81 3.26 -5.47 9.73
C THR A 81 3.33 -4.27 10.66
N MET A 82 2.17 -3.73 10.98
CA MET A 82 2.05 -2.55 11.83
C MET A 82 2.30 -2.92 13.31
N PRO A 83 2.86 -1.99 14.12
CA PRO A 83 3.02 -2.21 15.54
C PRO A 83 1.67 -2.49 16.19
N SER A 84 1.63 -3.48 17.08
CA SER A 84 0.46 -3.84 17.88
C SER A 84 0.60 -3.33 19.31
N GLY A 85 -0.53 -3.16 19.99
CA GLY A 85 -0.59 -2.83 21.41
C GLY A 85 -1.55 -1.69 21.72
N THR A 86 -2.13 -1.73 22.91
CA THR A 86 -3.02 -0.67 23.39
C THR A 86 -2.25 0.63 23.60
N GLY A 87 -2.81 1.73 23.14
CA GLY A 87 -2.25 3.07 23.30
C GLY A 87 -1.25 3.49 22.23
N VAL A 88 -0.95 2.66 21.23
CA VAL A 88 -0.14 3.07 20.09
C VAL A 88 -1.02 3.77 19.07
N THR A 89 -0.91 5.09 18.98
CA THR A 89 -1.59 5.88 17.93
C THR A 89 -0.55 6.61 17.10
N ARG A 90 -0.41 6.21 15.85
CA ARG A 90 0.66 6.75 15.01
C ARG A 90 0.27 6.87 13.55
N VAL A 91 0.93 7.79 12.87
CA VAL A 91 0.80 8.05 11.43
C VAL A 91 2.15 7.84 10.77
N TRP A 92 2.15 7.19 9.62
CA TRP A 92 3.30 7.03 8.73
C TRP A 92 2.91 7.47 7.32
N VAL A 93 3.85 8.10 6.63
CA VAL A 93 3.80 8.25 5.18
C VAL A 93 4.66 7.14 4.59
N MET A 94 4.10 6.33 3.68
CA MET A 94 4.81 5.23 3.03
C MET A 94 4.83 5.46 1.53
N LYS A 95 6.01 5.40 0.92
CA LYS A 95 6.20 5.44 -0.54
C LYS A 95 6.54 4.05 -1.04
N ASP A 96 5.77 3.55 -2.01
CA ASP A 96 6.08 2.31 -2.70
C ASP A 96 6.99 2.57 -3.90
N ASP A 97 8.27 2.27 -3.74
CA ASP A 97 9.29 2.25 -4.80
C ASP A 97 9.71 0.79 -5.14
N THR A 98 8.85 -0.21 -4.83
CA THR A 98 9.16 -1.61 -5.11
C THR A 98 8.95 -1.96 -6.58
N VAL A 99 9.71 -2.95 -7.04
CA VAL A 99 9.55 -3.57 -8.36
C VAL A 99 8.77 -4.88 -8.20
N ARG A 100 7.56 -4.97 -8.79
CA ARG A 100 6.66 -6.13 -8.65
C ARG A 100 7.02 -7.29 -9.58
N GLY A 101 7.80 -7.03 -10.66
CA GLY A 101 8.13 -8.03 -11.67
C GLY A 101 6.91 -8.51 -12.48
N THR A 102 7.11 -9.58 -13.25
CA THR A 102 6.04 -10.18 -14.07
C THR A 102 5.11 -11.12 -13.30
N SER A 103 5.44 -11.44 -12.05
CA SER A 103 4.66 -12.40 -11.22
C SER A 103 3.54 -11.74 -10.41
N ASN A 104 3.16 -10.49 -10.73
CA ASN A 104 2.03 -9.77 -10.10
C ASN A 104 2.08 -9.74 -8.57
N ARG A 105 3.29 -9.54 -8.01
CA ARG A 105 3.50 -9.53 -6.56
C ARG A 105 2.75 -8.38 -5.90
N THR A 106 2.21 -8.64 -4.72
CA THR A 106 1.47 -7.67 -3.93
C THR A 106 2.30 -7.12 -2.78
N LEU A 107 2.00 -5.89 -2.37
CA LEU A 107 2.52 -5.27 -1.17
C LEU A 107 1.35 -4.74 -0.35
N GLY A 108 1.26 -5.11 0.90
CA GLY A 108 0.18 -4.68 1.76
C GLY A 108 0.64 -4.24 3.13
N VAL A 109 -0.22 -3.51 3.82
CA VAL A 109 -0.10 -3.18 5.24
C VAL A 109 -0.92 -4.20 6.02
N LEU A 110 -0.27 -4.94 6.90
CA LEU A 110 -0.89 -5.94 7.76
C LEU A 110 -1.17 -5.34 9.15
N THR A 111 -2.43 -5.34 9.54
CA THR A 111 -2.83 -4.90 10.89
C THR A 111 -2.53 -5.97 11.94
N ALA A 112 -2.54 -5.58 13.20
CA ALA A 112 -2.43 -6.52 14.32
C ALA A 112 -3.59 -7.54 14.36
N SER A 113 -4.75 -7.19 13.83
CA SER A 113 -5.91 -8.08 13.71
C SER A 113 -5.82 -9.08 12.55
N GLY A 114 -4.76 -9.03 11.74
CA GLY A 114 -4.54 -9.93 10.61
C GLY A 114 -5.17 -9.50 9.30
N THR A 115 -5.77 -8.31 9.22
CA THR A 115 -6.31 -7.75 7.96
C THR A 115 -5.21 -7.09 7.16
N THR A 116 -5.14 -7.40 5.87
CA THR A 116 -4.17 -6.77 4.94
C THR A 116 -4.89 -5.81 4.01
N THR A 117 -4.41 -4.56 3.96
CA THR A 117 -4.83 -3.57 2.96
C THR A 117 -3.70 -3.40 1.94
N GLN A 118 -4.02 -3.55 0.64
CA GLN A 118 -3.01 -3.49 -0.42
C GLN A 118 -2.57 -2.06 -0.70
N ILE A 119 -1.26 -1.85 -0.86
CA ILE A 119 -0.68 -0.59 -1.35
C ILE A 119 -0.65 -0.68 -2.88
N PRO A 120 -1.31 0.26 -3.60
CA PRO A 120 -1.23 0.30 -5.05
C PRO A 120 0.22 0.53 -5.52
N PRO A 121 0.66 -0.12 -6.62
CA PRO A 121 2.01 0.02 -7.13
C PRO A 121 2.41 1.48 -7.36
N GLY A 122 3.57 1.89 -6.83
CA GLY A 122 4.11 3.23 -6.98
C GLY A 122 3.39 4.33 -6.18
N ALA A 123 2.39 3.99 -5.37
CA ALA A 123 1.64 4.98 -4.60
C ALA A 123 2.41 5.52 -3.40
N THR A 124 2.05 6.75 -2.98
CA THR A 124 2.37 7.28 -1.66
C THR A 124 1.10 7.22 -0.81
N VAL A 125 1.18 6.59 0.35
CA VAL A 125 0.03 6.39 1.23
C VAL A 125 0.28 6.96 2.62
N LEU A 126 -0.78 7.48 3.24
CA LEU A 126 -0.83 7.81 4.66
C LEU A 126 -1.43 6.62 5.40
N CYS A 127 -0.68 6.00 6.29
CA CYS A 127 -1.16 4.94 7.17
C CYS A 127 -1.31 5.47 8.58
N ARG A 128 -2.50 5.34 9.16
CA ARG A 128 -2.77 5.61 10.56
C ARG A 128 -3.12 4.31 11.27
N SER A 129 -2.44 4.01 12.37
CA SER A 129 -2.79 2.88 13.24
C SER A 129 -3.12 3.37 14.65
N ASN A 130 -4.06 2.71 15.30
CA ASN A 130 -4.37 2.88 16.72
C ASN A 130 -3.96 1.66 17.56
N GLY A 131 -3.07 0.81 16.99
CA GLY A 131 -2.61 -0.43 17.63
C GLY A 131 -3.51 -1.64 17.39
N THR A 132 -4.73 -1.43 16.91
CA THR A 132 -5.70 -2.49 16.57
C THR A 132 -6.12 -2.41 15.10
N GLU A 133 -6.48 -1.22 14.66
CA GLU A 133 -6.93 -0.94 13.30
C GLU A 133 -5.90 -0.10 12.55
N THR A 134 -5.86 -0.26 11.24
CA THR A 134 -5.07 0.58 10.35
C THR A 134 -5.97 1.13 9.25
N VAL A 135 -5.94 2.44 9.11
CA VAL A 135 -6.61 3.16 8.01
C VAL A 135 -5.55 3.67 7.07
N MET A 136 -5.72 3.38 5.79
CA MET A 136 -4.82 3.83 4.73
C MET A 136 -5.54 4.82 3.81
N THR A 137 -4.88 5.92 3.48
CA THR A 137 -5.35 6.92 2.52
C THR A 137 -4.27 7.10 1.46
N ILE A 138 -4.64 7.04 0.18
CA ILE A 138 -3.72 7.31 -0.93
C ILE A 138 -3.52 8.82 -1.03
N LEU A 139 -2.28 9.28 -0.87
CA LEU A 139 -1.88 10.68 -1.05
C LEU A 139 -1.53 10.96 -2.50
N GLU A 140 -0.79 10.04 -3.12
CA GLU A 140 -0.43 10.08 -4.54
C GLU A 140 -0.71 8.72 -5.17
N LYS A 141 -1.38 8.72 -6.31
CA LYS A 141 -1.54 7.52 -7.12
C LYS A 141 -0.23 7.21 -7.85
N GLY A 142 0.24 5.99 -7.69
CA GLY A 142 1.28 5.43 -8.54
C GLY A 142 0.69 4.75 -9.76
N TYR A 143 1.55 4.13 -10.55
CA TYR A 143 1.13 3.30 -11.69
C TYR A 143 2.01 2.07 -11.84
N ALA A 144 1.41 1.02 -12.40
CA ALA A 144 2.13 -0.16 -12.87
C ALA A 144 2.15 -0.16 -14.39
N THR A 145 3.25 -0.57 -15.00
CA THR A 145 3.28 -0.91 -16.43
C THR A 145 3.18 -2.43 -16.53
N ILE A 146 2.21 -2.93 -17.32
CA ILE A 146 2.00 -4.35 -17.55
C ILE A 146 2.08 -4.70 -19.02
N THR A 147 2.47 -5.95 -19.27
CA THR A 147 2.48 -6.61 -20.60
C THR A 147 1.70 -7.91 -20.49
N ASP A 148 1.57 -8.64 -21.59
CA ASP A 148 0.98 -9.99 -21.61
C ASP A 148 1.66 -10.98 -20.64
N ALA A 149 2.95 -10.78 -20.33
CA ALA A 149 3.64 -11.58 -19.32
C ALA A 149 3.07 -11.44 -17.88
N ASN A 150 2.26 -10.40 -17.64
CA ASN A 150 1.56 -10.18 -16.37
C ASN A 150 0.12 -10.74 -16.36
N SER A 151 -0.37 -11.23 -17.50
CA SER A 151 -1.76 -11.71 -17.63
C SER A 151 -1.95 -13.11 -17.05
N PRO A 152 -3.02 -13.36 -16.25
CA PRO A 152 -3.96 -12.38 -15.72
C PRO A 152 -3.31 -11.49 -14.62
N TYR A 153 -3.66 -10.20 -14.61
CA TYR A 153 -3.15 -9.23 -13.65
C TYR A 153 -4.20 -8.89 -12.59
N ALA A 154 -3.96 -9.28 -11.35
CA ALA A 154 -4.84 -8.91 -10.24
C ALA A 154 -4.63 -7.43 -9.86
N ILE A 155 -5.54 -6.56 -10.31
CA ILE A 155 -5.47 -5.14 -10.01
C ILE A 155 -5.99 -4.88 -8.59
N VAL A 156 -5.31 -4.00 -7.85
CA VAL A 156 -5.77 -3.58 -6.51
C VAL A 156 -6.52 -2.26 -6.58
N ALA A 157 -7.43 -2.02 -5.62
CA ALA A 157 -8.15 -0.76 -5.52
C ALA A 157 -7.17 0.43 -5.42
N GLY A 158 -7.48 1.51 -6.12
CA GLY A 158 -6.65 2.71 -6.23
C GLY A 158 -5.52 2.65 -7.24
N ALA A 159 -5.28 1.48 -7.87
CA ALA A 159 -4.19 1.34 -8.84
C ALA A 159 -4.51 2.00 -10.20
N GLN A 160 -3.45 2.49 -10.83
CA GLN A 160 -3.43 2.90 -12.23
C GLN A 160 -2.50 1.97 -13.01
N VAL A 161 -2.94 1.52 -14.19
CA VAL A 161 -2.20 0.55 -15.01
C VAL A 161 -1.99 1.09 -16.40
N PHE A 162 -0.74 1.09 -16.84
CA PHE A 162 -0.31 1.33 -18.20
C PHE A 162 -0.17 -0.02 -18.92
N ALA A 163 -1.17 -0.38 -19.72
CA ALA A 163 -1.20 -1.65 -20.41
C ALA A 163 -0.55 -1.57 -21.80
N ASN A 164 0.33 -2.52 -22.07
CA ASN A 164 0.96 -2.71 -23.36
C ASN A 164 0.56 -4.07 -23.94
N THR A 165 -0.44 -4.09 -24.81
CA THR A 165 -0.97 -5.28 -25.47
C THR A 165 -0.35 -5.55 -26.83
N THR A 166 0.83 -4.97 -27.14
CA THR A 166 1.46 -5.12 -28.47
C THR A 166 1.67 -6.58 -28.88
N ALA A 167 2.08 -7.44 -27.93
CA ALA A 167 2.38 -8.85 -28.22
C ALA A 167 1.12 -9.72 -28.17
N ASN A 168 0.31 -9.64 -27.12
CA ASN A 168 -0.87 -10.47 -26.91
C ASN A 168 -1.93 -9.71 -26.10
N PRO A 169 -3.21 -10.18 -26.08
CA PRO A 169 -4.25 -9.69 -25.19
C PRO A 169 -3.87 -9.81 -23.73
N ILE A 170 -4.42 -8.93 -22.89
CA ILE A 170 -4.20 -8.92 -21.43
C ILE A 170 -5.54 -9.07 -20.73
N GLU A 171 -5.57 -9.94 -19.72
CA GLU A 171 -6.67 -10.03 -18.75
C GLU A 171 -6.28 -9.34 -17.44
N ILE A 172 -7.21 -8.58 -16.86
CA ILE A 172 -7.10 -7.93 -15.57
C ILE A 172 -8.24 -8.42 -14.68
N ASP A 173 -7.89 -9.05 -13.55
CA ASP A 173 -8.85 -9.47 -12.55
C ASP A 173 -9.19 -8.29 -11.64
N LEU A 174 -10.44 -7.86 -11.63
CA LEU A 174 -10.94 -6.84 -10.72
C LEU A 174 -10.95 -7.34 -9.27
N PRO A 175 -10.85 -6.46 -8.24
CA PRO A 175 -10.96 -6.88 -6.85
C PRO A 175 -12.25 -7.68 -6.59
N ALA A 176 -12.11 -8.88 -5.99
CA ALA A 176 -13.25 -9.77 -5.70
C ALA A 176 -14.14 -9.24 -4.56
N SER A 177 -13.57 -8.46 -3.64
CA SER A 177 -14.28 -7.88 -2.49
C SER A 177 -14.02 -6.36 -2.42
N PRO A 178 -14.52 -5.60 -3.41
CA PRO A 178 -14.31 -4.16 -3.45
C PRO A 178 -15.19 -3.45 -2.41
N ALA A 179 -14.70 -2.33 -1.90
CA ALA A 179 -15.49 -1.38 -1.11
C ALA A 179 -16.15 -0.32 -2.01
N VAL A 180 -17.29 0.22 -1.57
CA VAL A 180 -17.96 1.32 -2.27
C VAL A 180 -17.01 2.50 -2.41
N GLY A 181 -16.82 2.99 -3.65
CA GLY A 181 -15.90 4.07 -3.98
C GLY A 181 -14.51 3.61 -4.41
N ASP A 182 -14.19 2.32 -4.35
CA ASP A 182 -12.93 1.79 -4.91
C ASP A 182 -12.85 2.09 -6.41
N GLU A 183 -11.68 2.50 -6.85
CA GLU A 183 -11.42 2.85 -8.24
C GLU A 183 -10.24 2.05 -8.81
N VAL A 184 -10.31 1.74 -10.10
CA VAL A 184 -9.20 1.20 -10.88
C VAL A 184 -9.13 1.93 -12.23
N THR A 185 -7.92 2.20 -12.70
CA THR A 185 -7.71 2.90 -13.97
C THR A 185 -6.77 2.09 -14.87
N VAL A 186 -7.14 1.96 -16.15
CA VAL A 186 -6.29 1.33 -17.18
C VAL A 186 -6.18 2.26 -18.37
N ILE A 187 -4.97 2.33 -18.94
CA ILE A 187 -4.65 3.16 -20.10
C ILE A 187 -3.93 2.31 -21.14
N ASP A 188 -4.42 2.32 -22.39
CA ASP A 188 -3.71 1.75 -23.54
C ASP A 188 -2.50 2.63 -23.92
N THR A 189 -1.30 2.16 -23.63
CA THR A 189 -0.09 2.94 -23.86
C THR A 189 0.50 2.80 -25.28
N ARG A 190 0.00 1.84 -26.05
CA ARG A 190 0.54 1.54 -27.39
C ARG A 190 -0.49 1.66 -28.50
N GLY A 191 -1.74 1.96 -28.17
CA GLY A 191 -2.80 2.05 -29.18
C GLY A 191 -3.06 0.71 -29.86
N THR A 192 -3.11 -0.38 -29.10
CA THR A 192 -3.21 -1.74 -29.63
C THR A 192 -4.42 -2.53 -29.15
N PHE A 193 -5.35 -1.93 -28.42
CA PHE A 193 -6.53 -2.63 -27.90
C PHE A 193 -7.48 -3.13 -29.01
N ASN A 194 -7.46 -2.57 -30.21
CA ASN A 194 -8.27 -3.09 -31.30
C ASN A 194 -7.72 -4.41 -31.90
N SER A 195 -6.43 -4.65 -31.77
CA SER A 195 -5.76 -5.86 -32.30
C SER A 195 -5.61 -6.92 -31.21
N ASN A 196 -5.22 -6.49 -30.01
CA ASN A 196 -5.02 -7.32 -28.84
C ASN A 196 -5.80 -6.69 -27.68
N ASN A 197 -7.02 -7.15 -27.48
CA ASN A 197 -7.93 -6.55 -26.51
C ASN A 197 -7.42 -6.63 -25.08
N LEU A 198 -7.85 -5.68 -24.24
CA LEU A 198 -7.76 -5.83 -22.80
C LEU A 198 -9.11 -6.25 -22.25
N THR A 199 -9.14 -7.28 -21.41
CA THR A 199 -10.35 -7.77 -20.76
C THR A 199 -10.28 -7.53 -19.27
N PHE A 200 -11.29 -6.88 -18.69
CA PHE A 200 -11.52 -6.94 -17.26
C PHE A 200 -12.34 -8.16 -16.91
N ASP A 201 -11.74 -9.11 -16.19
CA ASP A 201 -12.51 -10.15 -15.50
C ASP A 201 -13.20 -9.50 -14.31
N ARG A 202 -14.51 -9.67 -14.25
CA ARG A 202 -15.36 -9.10 -13.21
C ARG A 202 -15.16 -9.70 -11.82
N ASN A 203 -14.47 -10.86 -11.74
CA ASN A 203 -14.10 -11.57 -10.53
C ASN A 203 -15.26 -11.70 -9.52
N GLY A 204 -16.43 -12.11 -10.03
CA GLY A 204 -17.64 -12.30 -9.23
C GLY A 204 -18.56 -11.09 -9.06
N GLN A 205 -18.06 -9.86 -9.25
CA GLN A 205 -18.87 -8.63 -9.14
C GLN A 205 -19.52 -8.26 -10.49
N PRO A 206 -20.70 -7.62 -10.52
CA PRO A 206 -21.25 -7.07 -11.77
C PRO A 206 -20.36 -5.98 -12.37
N ILE A 207 -20.47 -5.78 -13.68
CA ILE A 207 -19.97 -4.58 -14.37
C ILE A 207 -21.16 -3.93 -15.07
N ASN A 208 -21.47 -2.69 -14.73
CA ASN A 208 -22.66 -1.95 -15.24
C ASN A 208 -23.96 -2.75 -15.09
N SER A 209 -24.15 -3.43 -13.96
CA SER A 209 -25.27 -4.35 -13.68
C SER A 209 -25.28 -5.63 -14.54
N GLY A 210 -24.26 -5.84 -15.36
CA GLY A 210 -24.11 -7.03 -16.21
C GLY A 210 -23.28 -8.13 -15.56
N THR A 211 -23.41 -9.34 -16.09
CA THR A 211 -22.66 -10.53 -15.64
C THR A 211 -21.57 -10.96 -16.61
N SER A 212 -21.30 -10.16 -17.62
CA SER A 212 -20.21 -10.38 -18.58
C SER A 212 -18.96 -9.59 -18.20
N ASN A 213 -17.80 -10.12 -18.58
CA ASN A 213 -16.55 -9.40 -18.53
C ASN A 213 -16.55 -8.18 -19.46
N LEU A 214 -15.77 -7.16 -19.15
CA LEU A 214 -15.67 -5.96 -19.97
C LEU A 214 -14.43 -6.04 -20.88
N VAL A 215 -14.67 -5.94 -22.18
CA VAL A 215 -13.59 -5.97 -23.19
C VAL A 215 -13.37 -4.58 -23.75
N LEU A 216 -12.13 -4.09 -23.68
CA LEU A 216 -11.70 -2.83 -24.29
C LEU A 216 -11.10 -3.11 -25.66
N THR A 217 -11.64 -2.44 -26.68
CA THR A 217 -11.31 -2.71 -28.09
C THR A 217 -10.91 -1.46 -28.88
N VAL A 218 -10.85 -0.31 -28.22
CA VAL A 218 -10.54 0.97 -28.90
C VAL A 218 -9.10 1.38 -28.60
N ASN A 219 -8.35 1.69 -29.65
CA ASN A 219 -6.96 2.11 -29.50
C ASN A 219 -6.83 3.45 -28.75
N GLY A 220 -5.86 3.50 -27.84
CA GLY A 220 -5.63 4.68 -27.01
C GLY A 220 -6.68 4.88 -25.91
N GLN A 221 -7.55 3.90 -25.69
CA GLN A 221 -8.62 3.97 -24.69
C GLN A 221 -8.05 4.08 -23.27
N ALA A 222 -8.64 4.96 -22.48
CA ALA A 222 -8.42 5.05 -21.03
C ALA A 222 -9.75 4.87 -20.31
N VAL A 223 -9.78 3.96 -19.34
CA VAL A 223 -10.99 3.63 -18.56
C VAL A 223 -10.69 3.71 -17.09
N THR A 224 -11.53 4.43 -16.35
CA THR A 224 -11.61 4.34 -14.89
C THR A 224 -12.95 3.72 -14.52
N LEU A 225 -12.89 2.62 -13.77
CA LEU A 225 -14.05 1.99 -13.15
C LEU A 225 -14.11 2.38 -11.67
N VAL A 226 -15.33 2.56 -11.15
CA VAL A 226 -15.61 2.79 -9.73
C VAL A 226 -16.62 1.74 -9.25
N TYR A 227 -16.39 1.15 -8.08
CA TYR A 227 -17.34 0.22 -7.48
C TYR A 227 -18.45 0.98 -6.77
N VAL A 228 -19.69 0.71 -7.15
CA VAL A 228 -20.88 1.41 -6.65
C VAL A 228 -21.56 0.61 -5.54
N ASP A 229 -21.96 -0.62 -5.82
CA ASP A 229 -22.62 -1.54 -4.89
C ASP A 229 -22.68 -2.96 -5.49
N SER A 230 -23.23 -3.93 -4.76
CA SER A 230 -23.32 -5.32 -5.23
C SER A 230 -24.30 -5.55 -6.39
N THR A 231 -25.19 -4.60 -6.69
CA THR A 231 -26.18 -4.70 -7.78
C THR A 231 -25.65 -4.06 -9.06
N ARG A 232 -25.08 -2.87 -8.96
CA ARG A 232 -24.46 -2.15 -10.08
C ARG A 232 -23.08 -2.71 -10.40
N GLY A 233 -22.33 -3.09 -9.36
CA GLY A 233 -20.95 -3.51 -9.45
C GLY A 233 -20.01 -2.37 -9.83
N TRP A 234 -19.08 -2.65 -10.70
CA TRP A 234 -18.17 -1.69 -11.29
C TRP A 234 -18.85 -0.88 -12.38
N ALA A 235 -18.79 0.42 -12.32
CA ALA A 235 -19.37 1.34 -13.29
C ALA A 235 -18.27 2.22 -13.91
N TYR A 236 -18.49 2.69 -15.13
CA TYR A 236 -17.61 3.69 -15.74
C TYR A 236 -17.67 5.00 -14.94
N LYS A 237 -16.53 5.44 -14.43
CA LYS A 237 -16.31 6.80 -13.97
C LYS A 237 -15.86 7.67 -15.13
N THR A 238 -14.90 7.17 -15.93
CA THR A 238 -14.47 7.78 -17.20
C THR A 238 -14.24 6.70 -18.24
N ASN A 239 -14.52 7.02 -19.49
CA ASN A 239 -14.21 6.19 -20.65
C ASN A 239 -13.91 7.13 -21.82
N THR A 240 -12.66 7.10 -22.30
CA THR A 240 -12.22 7.84 -23.49
C THR A 240 -12.06 6.84 -24.62
N ALA A 241 -13.14 6.53 -25.31
CA ALA A 241 -13.14 5.69 -26.49
C ALA A 241 -13.28 6.54 -27.76
#